data_f5d1017c3979e0cfa4fe69af1f3c1853
#
_entry.id   f5d1017c3979e0cfa4fe69af1f3c1853
#
_cell.length_a   1.000
_cell.length_b   1.000
_cell.length_c   1.000
_cell.angle_alpha   90.00
_cell.angle_beta   90.00
_cell.angle_gamma   90.00
#
_symmetry.space_group_name_H-M   'P 1'
#
loop_
_entity.id
_entity.type
_entity.pdbx_description
1 polymer ?
#
loop_
_entity_poly.entity_id
_entity_poly.type
_entity_poly.pdbx_seq_one_letter_code
_entity_poly.pdbx_strand_id
1 'polypeptide(L)'
;MILSIIVPVYQAKNTLCRCADSILSKRDIEFELILVNDGSTDGSRELCERYAQQDSRVLAVHQPNRGVSAARNRGILEAKGKYLLFVDSDDYVEPDYIQTLLDTAETYQEKYGHIWCNIQTVLHGYIKKPHFVSEESIQIFDRCDIMTLHELWMDASPCNKLYRKEVISANELIFPEDISLGEDLIFNLKYLDAEKNTGIVILSRPLYNYVREDRESLDNRYIPNLIQIYGRVHQELSDHLTRWEVGEDAWKKFYNICFYNYERILRNTFDKKNRQTSHEKYCENNQILSSQEFQTLLHERTCFVHPAYEKAYQIGKYQLVRTLDSLTKLKKSFKRMEEIR
;
A
#
# COMPACT_ATOMS: atom_id res chain seq x y z
N MET A 1 -7.96 28.06 1.63
CA MET A 1 -7.65 26.77 0.93
C MET A 1 -8.19 25.62 1.75
N ILE A 2 -9.11 24.86 1.20
CA ILE A 2 -9.73 23.74 1.93
C ILE A 2 -8.94 22.45 1.78
N LEU A 3 -8.31 22.21 0.61
CA LEU A 3 -7.70 20.93 0.26
C LEU A 3 -6.38 21.13 -0.49
N SER A 4 -5.37 20.31 -0.14
CA SER A 4 -4.16 20.12 -0.95
C SER A 4 -4.10 18.67 -1.44
N ILE A 5 -3.89 18.49 -2.73
CA ILE A 5 -3.74 17.16 -3.34
C ILE A 5 -2.28 17.02 -3.74
N ILE A 6 -1.62 15.98 -3.21
CA ILE A 6 -0.18 15.75 -3.36
C ILE A 6 0.02 14.58 -4.32
N VAL A 7 0.76 14.82 -5.39
CA VAL A 7 1.11 13.82 -6.40
C VAL A 7 2.62 13.67 -6.46
N PRO A 8 3.20 12.57 -5.93
CA PRO A 8 4.60 12.26 -6.16
C PRO A 8 4.81 11.84 -7.61
N VAL A 9 5.79 12.43 -8.30
CA VAL A 9 6.03 12.23 -9.73
C VAL A 9 7.46 11.73 -9.94
N TYR A 10 7.60 10.49 -10.44
CA TYR A 10 8.88 9.94 -10.86
C TYR A 10 8.71 9.07 -12.10
N GLN A 11 9.38 9.42 -13.22
CA GLN A 11 9.33 8.70 -14.49
C GLN A 11 7.88 8.43 -14.95
N ALA A 12 7.01 9.45 -14.85
CA ALA A 12 5.56 9.36 -15.07
C ALA A 12 5.09 10.06 -16.37
N LYS A 13 5.96 10.29 -17.35
CA LYS A 13 5.65 11.01 -18.59
C LYS A 13 4.38 10.52 -19.28
N ASN A 14 4.14 9.20 -19.25
CA ASN A 14 3.03 8.58 -19.97
C ASN A 14 1.72 8.55 -19.17
N THR A 15 1.75 8.80 -17.87
CA THR A 15 0.60 8.63 -16.98
C THR A 15 0.16 9.93 -16.31
N LEU A 16 1.10 10.86 -16.06
CA LEU A 16 0.85 12.09 -15.34
C LEU A 16 -0.29 12.93 -15.91
N CYS A 17 -0.46 12.98 -17.23
CA CYS A 17 -1.56 13.76 -17.84
C CYS A 17 -2.92 13.18 -17.41
N ARG A 18 -3.11 11.86 -17.49
CA ARG A 18 -4.35 11.21 -17.03
C ARG A 18 -4.62 11.49 -15.55
N CYS A 19 -3.61 11.39 -14.71
CA CYS A 19 -3.70 11.68 -13.29
C CYS A 19 -4.12 13.14 -13.04
N ALA A 20 -3.34 14.10 -13.53
CA ALA A 20 -3.57 15.53 -13.31
C ALA A 20 -4.91 16.00 -13.88
N ASP A 21 -5.27 15.57 -15.10
CA ASP A 21 -6.53 15.94 -15.75
C ASP A 21 -7.74 15.41 -14.96
N SER A 22 -7.67 14.20 -14.41
CA SER A 22 -8.74 13.65 -13.56
C SER A 22 -9.01 14.50 -12.32
N ILE A 23 -7.95 15.03 -11.69
CA ILE A 23 -8.02 15.91 -10.53
C ILE A 23 -8.52 17.31 -10.91
N LEU A 24 -7.95 17.90 -11.96
CA LEU A 24 -8.21 19.27 -12.40
C LEU A 24 -9.57 19.46 -13.10
N SER A 25 -10.25 18.36 -13.44
CA SER A 25 -11.58 18.38 -14.07
C SER A 25 -12.62 19.15 -13.23
N LYS A 26 -12.46 19.23 -11.90
CA LYS A 26 -13.31 20.00 -10.97
C LYS A 26 -12.87 21.45 -10.91
N ARG A 27 -13.84 22.38 -11.08
CA ARG A 27 -13.57 23.84 -11.06
C ARG A 27 -14.25 24.57 -9.90
N ASP A 28 -15.26 23.95 -9.29
CA ASP A 28 -16.12 24.58 -8.29
C ASP A 28 -15.64 24.37 -6.84
N ILE A 29 -14.48 23.73 -6.65
CA ILE A 29 -13.90 23.45 -5.34
C ILE A 29 -12.57 24.20 -5.22
N GLU A 30 -12.35 24.84 -4.07
CA GLU A 30 -11.08 25.50 -3.75
C GLU A 30 -10.04 24.48 -3.27
N PHE A 31 -9.14 24.08 -4.16
CA PHE A 31 -8.01 23.18 -3.85
C PHE A 31 -6.74 23.60 -4.56
N GLU A 32 -5.60 23.08 -4.11
CA GLU A 32 -4.33 23.12 -4.83
C GLU A 32 -3.87 21.70 -5.18
N LEU A 33 -3.22 21.57 -6.33
CA LEU A 33 -2.56 20.35 -6.78
C LEU A 33 -1.04 20.55 -6.70
N ILE A 34 -0.36 19.75 -5.87
CA ILE A 34 1.08 19.83 -5.66
C ILE A 34 1.73 18.64 -6.39
N LEU A 35 2.36 18.92 -7.52
CA LEU A 35 3.13 17.94 -8.30
C LEU A 35 4.58 17.96 -7.81
N VAL A 36 4.99 16.92 -7.08
CA VAL A 36 6.35 16.83 -6.54
C VAL A 36 7.20 15.93 -7.44
N ASN A 37 7.95 16.53 -8.35
CA ASN A 37 8.87 15.81 -9.23
C ASN A 37 10.13 15.38 -8.46
N ASP A 38 10.30 14.08 -8.28
CA ASP A 38 11.39 13.43 -7.56
C ASP A 38 12.56 13.07 -8.50
N GLY A 39 13.09 14.06 -9.21
CA GLY A 39 14.27 13.89 -10.05
C GLY A 39 14.03 13.07 -11.32
N SER A 40 12.87 13.21 -11.97
CA SER A 40 12.59 12.52 -13.24
C SER A 40 13.50 13.00 -14.37
N THR A 41 13.80 12.09 -15.31
CA THR A 41 14.65 12.32 -16.50
C THR A 41 13.94 12.01 -17.83
N ASP A 42 12.65 11.67 -17.78
CA ASP A 42 11.86 11.21 -18.94
C ASP A 42 10.96 12.30 -19.57
N GLY A 43 11.01 13.55 -19.06
CA GLY A 43 10.13 14.65 -19.47
C GLY A 43 8.94 14.89 -18.52
N SER A 44 8.85 14.17 -17.39
CA SER A 44 7.83 14.42 -16.35
C SER A 44 7.99 15.79 -15.71
N ARG A 45 9.24 16.28 -15.56
CA ARG A 45 9.53 17.60 -15.02
C ARG A 45 8.86 18.70 -15.84
N GLU A 46 9.06 18.67 -17.15
CA GLU A 46 8.50 19.63 -18.09
C GLU A 46 6.97 19.57 -18.11
N LEU A 47 6.39 18.40 -17.89
CA LEU A 47 4.94 18.26 -17.72
C LEU A 47 4.45 18.95 -16.43
N CYS A 48 5.11 18.76 -15.29
CA CYS A 48 4.76 19.45 -14.05
C CYS A 48 4.78 20.98 -14.23
N GLU A 49 5.85 21.51 -14.82
CA GLU A 49 5.99 22.95 -15.08
C GLU A 49 4.89 23.47 -16.03
N ARG A 50 4.55 22.71 -17.07
CA ARG A 50 3.47 23.05 -17.99
C ARG A 50 2.12 23.14 -17.29
N TYR A 51 1.77 22.18 -16.43
CA TYR A 51 0.54 22.24 -15.64
C TYR A 51 0.51 23.46 -14.72
N ALA A 52 1.61 23.77 -14.04
CA ALA A 52 1.71 24.94 -13.17
C ALA A 52 1.58 26.28 -13.95
N GLN A 53 2.01 26.34 -15.22
CA GLN A 53 1.82 27.51 -16.08
C GLN A 53 0.39 27.64 -16.59
N GLN A 54 -0.33 26.54 -16.79
CA GLN A 54 -1.66 26.52 -17.39
C GLN A 54 -2.80 26.65 -16.39
N ASP A 55 -2.60 26.24 -15.12
CA ASP A 55 -3.63 26.27 -14.08
C ASP A 55 -3.03 26.79 -12.77
N SER A 56 -3.55 27.93 -12.31
CA SER A 56 -3.08 28.60 -11.08
C SER A 56 -3.27 27.79 -9.79
N ARG A 57 -4.05 26.72 -9.84
CA ARG A 57 -4.20 25.77 -8.72
C ARG A 57 -3.02 24.81 -8.60
N VAL A 58 -2.16 24.70 -9.62
CA VAL A 58 -1.06 23.73 -9.66
C VAL A 58 0.24 24.36 -9.16
N LEU A 59 0.88 23.70 -8.23
CA LEU A 59 2.24 23.98 -7.76
C LEU A 59 3.17 22.86 -8.22
N ALA A 60 4.19 23.17 -9.01
CA ALA A 60 5.26 22.23 -9.35
C ALA A 60 6.44 22.41 -8.40
N VAL A 61 6.82 21.32 -7.72
CA VAL A 61 7.96 21.26 -6.81
C VAL A 61 8.96 20.25 -7.33
N HIS A 62 10.25 20.60 -7.29
CA HIS A 62 11.32 19.73 -7.80
C HIS A 62 12.33 19.42 -6.70
N GLN A 63 12.77 18.15 -6.65
CA GLN A 63 13.83 17.70 -5.75
C GLN A 63 14.72 16.67 -6.46
N PRO A 64 15.96 16.44 -6.01
CA PRO A 64 16.72 15.25 -6.39
C PRO A 64 15.98 13.98 -5.98
N ASN A 65 16.12 12.89 -6.73
CA ASN A 65 15.46 11.63 -6.42
C ASN A 65 15.86 11.11 -5.02
N ARG A 66 14.85 11.00 -4.15
CA ARG A 66 14.93 10.50 -2.77
C ARG A 66 13.85 9.49 -2.45
N GLY A 67 13.05 9.11 -3.45
CA GLY A 67 11.95 8.13 -3.30
C GLY A 67 10.59 8.75 -2.95
N VAL A 68 9.56 7.92 -3.08
CA VAL A 68 8.14 8.32 -2.97
C VAL A 68 7.81 8.94 -1.59
N SER A 69 8.36 8.38 -0.51
CA SER A 69 8.19 8.91 0.86
C SER A 69 8.69 10.35 0.97
N ALA A 70 9.90 10.63 0.46
CA ALA A 70 10.47 11.98 0.48
C ALA A 70 9.65 12.95 -0.37
N ALA A 71 9.12 12.51 -1.51
CA ALA A 71 8.25 13.33 -2.36
C ALA A 71 6.91 13.64 -1.65
N ARG A 72 6.27 12.65 -1.00
CA ARG A 72 5.06 12.88 -0.21
C ARG A 72 5.32 13.80 0.99
N ASN A 73 6.41 13.59 1.73
CA ASN A 73 6.82 14.45 2.83
C ASN A 73 7.05 15.91 2.36
N ARG A 74 7.70 16.08 1.22
CA ARG A 74 7.86 17.40 0.62
C ARG A 74 6.50 18.03 0.26
N GLY A 75 5.58 17.28 -0.30
CA GLY A 75 4.22 17.73 -0.59
C GLY A 75 3.47 18.17 0.67
N ILE A 76 3.59 17.45 1.79
CA ILE A 76 3.00 17.81 3.09
C ILE A 76 3.52 19.17 3.57
N LEU A 77 4.82 19.44 3.41
CA LEU A 77 5.44 20.72 3.81
C LEU A 77 4.92 21.90 2.97
N GLU A 78 4.72 21.70 1.67
CA GLU A 78 4.22 22.75 0.75
C GLU A 78 2.71 22.98 0.87
N ALA A 79 1.96 22.00 1.36
CA ALA A 79 0.51 22.01 1.42
C ALA A 79 -0.04 23.12 2.33
N LYS A 80 -1.09 23.83 1.86
CA LYS A 80 -1.78 24.93 2.56
C LYS A 80 -3.20 24.57 2.98
N GLY A 81 -3.74 23.46 2.44
CA GLY A 81 -5.10 23.02 2.71
C GLY A 81 -5.32 22.54 4.15
N LYS A 82 -6.55 22.66 4.62
CA LYS A 82 -7.00 22.03 5.88
C LYS A 82 -6.92 20.51 5.79
N TYR A 83 -7.25 19.99 4.63
CA TYR A 83 -7.22 18.56 4.30
C TYR A 83 -6.12 18.24 3.30
N LEU A 84 -5.63 16.99 3.34
CA LEU A 84 -4.68 16.45 2.39
C LEU A 84 -5.25 15.19 1.73
N LEU A 85 -5.01 15.05 0.44
CA LEU A 85 -5.18 13.81 -0.34
C LEU A 85 -3.86 13.47 -1.02
N PHE A 86 -3.59 12.18 -1.17
CA PHE A 86 -2.49 11.68 -2.00
C PHE A 86 -3.07 10.99 -3.24
N VAL A 87 -2.42 11.17 -4.39
CA VAL A 87 -2.76 10.46 -5.63
C VAL A 87 -1.45 10.07 -6.30
N ASP A 88 -1.29 8.79 -6.64
CA ASP A 88 -0.10 8.34 -7.35
C ASP A 88 -0.16 8.74 -8.82
N SER A 89 0.99 9.13 -9.40
CA SER A 89 1.06 9.73 -10.74
C SER A 89 0.73 8.77 -11.90
N ASP A 90 0.59 7.49 -11.62
CA ASP A 90 0.16 6.44 -12.57
C ASP A 90 -1.32 6.03 -12.39
N ASP A 91 -2.03 6.60 -11.41
CA ASP A 91 -3.43 6.37 -11.13
C ASP A 91 -4.33 7.51 -11.62
N TYR A 92 -5.63 7.42 -11.37
CA TYR A 92 -6.59 8.50 -11.61
C TYR A 92 -7.80 8.39 -10.67
N VAL A 93 -8.54 9.50 -10.54
CA VAL A 93 -9.71 9.59 -9.65
C VAL A 93 -11.00 9.77 -10.42
N GLU A 94 -12.13 9.37 -9.80
CA GLU A 94 -13.45 9.61 -10.34
C GLU A 94 -13.81 11.11 -10.30
N PRO A 95 -14.68 11.60 -11.21
CA PRO A 95 -14.97 13.03 -11.31
C PRO A 95 -15.49 13.67 -10.02
N ASP A 96 -16.14 12.93 -9.15
CA ASP A 96 -16.69 13.42 -7.88
C ASP A 96 -15.89 13.01 -6.65
N TYR A 97 -14.69 12.44 -6.82
CA TYR A 97 -13.78 12.01 -5.75
C TYR A 97 -13.58 13.08 -4.66
N ILE A 98 -13.20 14.29 -5.07
CA ILE A 98 -12.92 15.39 -4.13
C ILE A 98 -14.20 15.81 -3.39
N GLN A 99 -15.26 16.07 -4.13
CA GLN A 99 -16.52 16.56 -3.54
C GLN A 99 -17.09 15.56 -2.55
N THR A 100 -17.17 14.29 -2.95
CA THR A 100 -17.74 13.22 -2.11
C THR A 100 -16.96 13.04 -0.82
N LEU A 101 -15.61 13.09 -0.85
CA LEU A 101 -14.80 12.98 0.36
C LEU A 101 -14.99 14.19 1.28
N LEU A 102 -15.08 15.41 0.74
CA LEU A 102 -15.28 16.61 1.54
C LEU A 102 -16.68 16.65 2.16
N ASP A 103 -17.74 16.32 1.43
CA ASP A 103 -19.11 16.23 1.94
C ASP A 103 -19.25 15.17 3.04
N THR A 104 -18.55 14.04 2.85
CA THR A 104 -18.49 12.99 3.87
C THR A 104 -17.75 13.46 5.11
N ALA A 105 -16.66 14.21 4.95
CA ALA A 105 -15.92 14.77 6.08
C ALA A 105 -16.75 15.80 6.85
N GLU A 106 -17.48 16.66 6.16
CA GLU A 106 -18.37 17.62 6.81
C GLU A 106 -19.42 16.93 7.69
N THR A 107 -19.93 15.78 7.24
CA THR A 107 -20.98 15.05 7.95
C THR A 107 -20.46 14.16 9.07
N TYR A 108 -19.33 13.51 8.89
CA TYR A 108 -18.92 12.37 9.72
C TYR A 108 -17.61 12.53 10.47
N GLN A 109 -16.69 13.44 10.06
CA GLN A 109 -15.32 13.45 10.58
C GLN A 109 -15.23 13.82 12.05
N GLU A 110 -16.05 14.76 12.50
CA GLU A 110 -16.08 15.15 13.93
C GLU A 110 -16.51 13.99 14.84
N LYS A 111 -17.30 13.05 14.31
CA LYS A 111 -17.79 11.90 15.08
C LYS A 111 -16.85 10.70 15.00
N TYR A 112 -16.27 10.43 13.82
CA TYR A 112 -15.55 9.18 13.55
C TYR A 112 -14.06 9.36 13.32
N GLY A 113 -13.59 10.54 12.89
CA GLY A 113 -12.18 10.88 12.72
C GLY A 113 -11.62 10.56 11.33
N HIS A 114 -11.91 9.40 10.75
CA HIS A 114 -11.29 8.96 9.50
C HIS A 114 -12.32 8.81 8.38
N ILE A 115 -11.99 9.36 7.20
CA ILE A 115 -12.83 9.26 6.00
C ILE A 115 -12.01 8.59 4.89
N TRP A 116 -12.48 7.44 4.42
CA TRP A 116 -11.86 6.67 3.36
C TRP A 116 -12.84 6.43 2.22
N CYS A 117 -12.35 6.24 1.01
CA CYS A 117 -13.15 5.74 -0.09
C CYS A 117 -12.65 4.37 -0.55
N ASN A 118 -13.50 3.66 -1.26
CA ASN A 118 -13.14 2.40 -1.88
C ASN A 118 -12.22 2.61 -3.08
N ILE A 119 -11.41 1.59 -3.35
CA ILE A 119 -10.47 1.52 -4.47
C ILE A 119 -10.99 0.48 -5.47
N GLN A 120 -10.84 0.75 -6.74
CA GLN A 120 -10.99 -0.28 -7.77
C GLN A 120 -9.70 -0.45 -8.57
N THR A 121 -9.38 -1.69 -8.90
CA THR A 121 -8.22 -2.00 -9.74
C THR A 121 -8.61 -1.92 -11.20
N VAL A 122 -7.84 -1.18 -11.99
CA VAL A 122 -7.93 -1.09 -13.45
C VAL A 122 -6.78 -1.87 -14.07
N LEU A 123 -7.06 -2.90 -14.85
CA LEU A 123 -6.06 -3.71 -15.55
C LEU A 123 -6.30 -3.62 -17.05
N HIS A 124 -5.29 -3.22 -17.83
CA HIS A 124 -5.38 -3.06 -19.29
C HIS A 124 -6.61 -2.23 -19.75
N GLY A 125 -6.98 -1.21 -18.97
CA GLY A 125 -8.16 -0.38 -19.25
C GLY A 125 -9.49 -1.00 -18.85
N TYR A 126 -9.53 -2.22 -18.33
CA TYR A 126 -10.74 -2.85 -17.84
C TYR A 126 -10.84 -2.72 -16.32
N ILE A 127 -11.99 -2.25 -15.84
CA ILE A 127 -12.29 -2.17 -14.41
C ILE A 127 -12.43 -3.59 -13.85
N LYS A 128 -11.62 -3.91 -12.84
CA LYS A 128 -11.81 -5.11 -12.02
C LYS A 128 -12.71 -4.82 -10.84
N LYS A 129 -12.99 -5.85 -10.05
CA LYS A 129 -13.78 -5.71 -8.83
C LYS A 129 -13.20 -4.65 -7.90
N PRO A 130 -14.05 -3.82 -7.25
CA PRO A 130 -13.62 -2.97 -6.16
C PRO A 130 -13.05 -3.82 -5.02
N HIS A 131 -12.18 -3.23 -4.21
CA HIS A 131 -11.55 -3.93 -3.08
C HIS A 131 -12.57 -4.32 -2.01
N PHE A 132 -13.61 -3.53 -1.88
CA PHE A 132 -14.68 -3.72 -0.91
C PHE A 132 -16.04 -3.69 -1.61
N VAL A 133 -16.92 -4.61 -1.27
CA VAL A 133 -18.30 -4.68 -1.82
C VAL A 133 -19.28 -4.63 -0.68
N SER A 134 -20.21 -3.67 -0.72
CA SER A 134 -21.31 -3.53 0.24
C SER A 134 -22.56 -3.02 -0.48
N GLU A 135 -23.73 -3.42 0.01
CA GLU A 135 -25.03 -2.87 -0.41
C GLU A 135 -25.27 -1.48 0.19
N GLU A 136 -24.69 -1.19 1.33
CA GLU A 136 -24.77 0.13 1.96
C GLU A 136 -23.76 1.09 1.34
N SER A 137 -24.15 2.34 1.16
CA SER A 137 -23.29 3.38 0.58
C SER A 137 -22.11 3.77 1.49
N ILE A 138 -22.27 3.58 2.80
CA ILE A 138 -21.28 3.90 3.83
C ILE A 138 -21.21 2.73 4.80
N GLN A 139 -19.97 2.37 5.16
CA GLN A 139 -19.65 1.41 6.22
C GLN A 139 -18.85 2.13 7.31
N ILE A 140 -19.05 1.73 8.55
CA ILE A 140 -18.33 2.29 9.70
C ILE A 140 -17.58 1.17 10.39
N PHE A 141 -16.27 1.34 10.51
CA PHE A 141 -15.36 0.45 11.22
C PHE A 141 -14.73 1.20 12.38
N ASP A 142 -14.14 0.47 13.31
CA ASP A 142 -13.22 1.02 14.30
C ASP A 142 -11.76 0.69 13.92
N ARG A 143 -10.79 1.40 14.45
CA ARG A 143 -9.37 1.08 14.23
C ARG A 143 -9.00 -0.32 14.68
N CYS A 144 -9.75 -0.91 15.62
CA CYS A 144 -9.58 -2.31 16.03
C CYS A 144 -9.94 -3.31 14.92
N ASP A 145 -10.68 -2.88 13.89
CA ASP A 145 -11.00 -3.68 12.71
C ASP A 145 -9.90 -3.62 11.62
N ILE A 146 -8.75 -2.99 11.92
CA ILE A 146 -7.69 -2.72 10.94
C ILE A 146 -7.23 -3.97 10.20
N MET A 147 -7.18 -5.13 10.86
CA MET A 147 -6.77 -6.38 10.22
C MET A 147 -7.79 -6.89 9.21
N THR A 148 -9.08 -6.59 9.40
CA THR A 148 -10.13 -6.85 8.40
C THR A 148 -9.95 -5.92 7.20
N LEU A 149 -9.65 -4.65 7.44
CA LEU A 149 -9.38 -3.67 6.38
C LEU A 149 -8.08 -3.99 5.62
N HIS A 150 -7.09 -4.59 6.29
CA HIS A 150 -5.85 -5.05 5.68
C HIS A 150 -6.08 -6.21 4.69
N GLU A 151 -6.91 -7.19 5.05
CA GLU A 151 -7.31 -8.26 4.14
C GLU A 151 -8.02 -7.75 2.88
N LEU A 152 -8.69 -6.61 2.99
CA LEU A 152 -9.36 -5.91 1.89
C LEU A 152 -8.45 -4.93 1.13
N TRP A 153 -7.17 -4.81 1.50
CA TRP A 153 -6.21 -3.85 0.93
C TRP A 153 -6.67 -2.39 1.03
N MET A 154 -7.42 -2.05 2.09
CA MET A 154 -7.98 -0.72 2.28
C MET A 154 -7.11 0.19 3.15
N ASP A 155 -6.29 -0.37 4.02
CA ASP A 155 -5.51 0.36 5.02
C ASP A 155 -4.12 0.79 4.51
N ALA A 156 -3.50 0.01 3.62
CA ALA A 156 -2.12 0.21 3.22
C ALA A 156 -1.92 1.48 2.36
N SER A 157 -2.77 1.72 1.35
CA SER A 157 -2.61 2.88 0.47
C SER A 157 -2.98 4.20 1.16
N PRO A 158 -2.23 5.30 0.98
CA PRO A 158 -2.64 6.63 1.43
C PRO A 158 -3.65 7.29 0.48
N CYS A 159 -3.83 6.75 -0.74
CA CYS A 159 -4.54 7.42 -1.83
C CYS A 159 -6.06 7.37 -1.72
N ASN A 160 -6.60 6.56 -0.83
CA ASN A 160 -8.06 6.45 -0.60
C ASN A 160 -8.52 7.14 0.70
N LYS A 161 -7.70 8.01 1.27
CA LYS A 161 -7.91 8.59 2.61
C LYS A 161 -7.85 10.10 2.58
N LEU A 162 -8.78 10.75 3.27
CA LEU A 162 -8.75 12.18 3.54
C LEU A 162 -8.09 12.42 4.90
N TYR A 163 -6.98 13.18 4.90
CA TYR A 163 -6.22 13.47 6.11
C TYR A 163 -6.45 14.90 6.58
N ARG A 164 -6.55 15.12 7.89
CA ARG A 164 -6.50 16.44 8.49
C ARG A 164 -5.04 16.87 8.63
N LYS A 165 -4.67 17.97 7.98
CA LYS A 165 -3.28 18.48 8.04
C LYS A 165 -2.85 18.82 9.45
N GLU A 166 -3.76 19.34 10.28
CA GLU A 166 -3.46 19.67 11.68
C GLU A 166 -3.02 18.45 12.49
N VAL A 167 -3.63 17.26 12.27
CA VAL A 167 -3.24 16.01 12.95
C VAL A 167 -1.83 15.60 12.53
N ILE A 168 -1.53 15.68 11.24
CA ILE A 168 -0.19 15.37 10.71
C ILE A 168 0.84 16.32 11.32
N SER A 169 0.56 17.63 11.31
CA SER A 169 1.50 18.66 11.78
C SER A 169 1.70 18.62 13.29
N ALA A 170 0.61 18.44 14.07
CA ALA A 170 0.69 18.40 15.54
C ALA A 170 1.44 17.19 16.09
N ASN A 171 1.47 16.10 15.33
CA ASN A 171 2.14 14.85 15.69
C ASN A 171 3.41 14.57 14.87
N GLU A 172 3.88 15.54 14.07
CA GLU A 172 5.08 15.45 13.24
C GLU A 172 5.11 14.18 12.37
N LEU A 173 3.95 13.78 11.84
CA LEU A 173 3.83 12.54 11.07
C LEU A 173 4.51 12.67 9.70
N ILE A 174 5.38 11.73 9.38
CA ILE A 174 6.09 11.65 8.10
C ILE A 174 6.05 10.20 7.58
N PHE A 175 6.09 10.09 6.25
CA PHE A 175 6.37 8.80 5.60
C PHE A 175 7.83 8.40 5.88
N PRO A 176 8.12 7.17 6.34
CA PRO A 176 9.49 6.69 6.50
C PRO A 176 10.25 6.72 5.18
N GLU A 177 11.44 7.33 5.15
CA GLU A 177 12.28 7.44 3.94
C GLU A 177 13.34 6.31 3.85
N ASP A 178 13.49 5.53 4.89
CA ASP A 178 14.51 4.49 5.04
C ASP A 178 14.03 3.09 4.63
N ILE A 179 12.75 2.95 4.26
CA ILE A 179 12.16 1.71 3.73
C ILE A 179 11.46 1.99 2.40
N SER A 180 11.41 0.97 1.55
CA SER A 180 10.80 1.06 0.20
C SER A 180 9.56 0.17 0.04
N LEU A 181 9.03 -0.37 1.12
CA LEU A 181 7.84 -1.18 1.16
C LEU A 181 7.22 -1.10 2.57
N GLY A 182 5.92 -0.82 2.65
CA GLY A 182 5.20 -0.71 3.91
C GLY A 182 5.30 0.68 4.57
N GLU A 183 5.98 1.64 3.95
CA GLU A 183 6.06 3.04 4.38
C GLU A 183 4.67 3.66 4.53
N ASP A 184 3.78 3.34 3.59
CA ASP A 184 2.41 3.82 3.54
C ASP A 184 1.58 3.29 4.70
N LEU A 185 1.69 1.99 4.98
CA LEU A 185 1.02 1.37 6.11
C LEU A 185 1.47 1.98 7.43
N ILE A 186 2.79 2.16 7.63
CA ILE A 186 3.35 2.75 8.85
C ILE A 186 2.83 4.18 9.05
N PHE A 187 2.79 4.99 7.99
CA PHE A 187 2.23 6.34 8.06
C PHE A 187 0.74 6.31 8.44
N ASN A 188 -0.03 5.43 7.82
CA ASN A 188 -1.46 5.27 8.10
C ASN A 188 -1.74 4.83 9.53
N LEU A 189 -0.99 3.86 10.06
CA LEU A 189 -1.12 3.40 11.45
C LEU A 189 -0.84 4.54 12.45
N LYS A 190 0.21 5.32 12.21
CA LYS A 190 0.55 6.48 13.05
C LYS A 190 -0.53 7.57 12.97
N TYR A 191 -1.10 7.79 11.78
CA TYR A 191 -2.20 8.74 11.64
C TYR A 191 -3.48 8.26 12.35
N LEU A 192 -3.81 6.96 12.26
CA LEU A 192 -4.92 6.36 13.00
C LEU A 192 -4.75 6.50 14.51
N ASP A 193 -3.53 6.42 15.00
CA ASP A 193 -3.20 6.54 16.41
C ASP A 193 -3.24 8.00 16.91
N ALA A 194 -2.84 8.94 16.05
CA ALA A 194 -2.80 10.36 16.34
C ALA A 194 -4.18 11.02 16.35
N GLU A 195 -5.16 10.44 15.66
CA GLU A 195 -6.53 10.95 15.62
C GLU A 195 -7.27 10.55 16.90
N LYS A 196 -8.01 11.50 17.48
CA LYS A 196 -8.75 11.26 18.73
C LYS A 196 -9.90 10.28 18.58
N ASN A 197 -10.63 10.40 17.48
CA ASN A 197 -11.76 9.53 17.17
C ASN A 197 -11.27 8.32 16.37
N THR A 198 -11.69 7.14 16.77
CA THR A 198 -11.17 5.86 16.26
C THR A 198 -12.00 5.28 15.13
N GLY A 199 -13.15 5.88 14.83
CA GLY A 199 -14.07 5.39 13.80
C GLY A 199 -13.56 5.69 12.38
N ILE A 200 -13.74 4.73 11.49
CA ILE A 200 -13.35 4.81 10.09
C ILE A 200 -14.62 4.71 9.24
N VAL A 201 -14.96 5.80 8.57
CA VAL A 201 -16.07 5.86 7.61
C VAL A 201 -15.54 5.50 6.23
N ILE A 202 -16.07 4.44 5.63
CA ILE A 202 -15.67 3.98 4.31
C ILE A 202 -16.84 4.15 3.33
N LEU A 203 -16.63 4.95 2.30
CA LEU A 203 -17.52 5.03 1.15
C LEU A 203 -17.40 3.75 0.33
N SER A 204 -18.48 3.00 0.18
CA SER A 204 -18.49 1.71 -0.55
C SER A 204 -18.30 1.92 -2.05
N ARG A 205 -18.65 3.09 -2.57
CA ARG A 205 -18.42 3.46 -3.95
C ARG A 205 -16.92 3.63 -4.22
N PRO A 206 -16.35 2.97 -5.24
CA PRO A 206 -14.96 3.19 -5.62
C PRO A 206 -14.81 4.56 -6.28
N LEU A 207 -13.95 5.39 -5.70
CA LEU A 207 -13.65 6.74 -6.18
C LEU A 207 -12.20 6.88 -6.64
N TYR A 208 -11.34 5.92 -6.28
CA TYR A 208 -9.93 5.87 -6.67
C TYR A 208 -9.66 4.69 -7.60
N ASN A 209 -8.99 4.95 -8.72
CA ASN A 209 -8.65 3.97 -9.74
C ASN A 209 -7.17 3.61 -9.67
N TYR A 210 -6.87 2.46 -9.07
CA TYR A 210 -5.53 1.88 -9.02
C TYR A 210 -5.22 1.18 -10.35
N VAL A 211 -4.30 1.73 -11.13
CA VAL A 211 -3.99 1.23 -12.47
C VAL A 211 -2.82 0.26 -12.44
N ARG A 212 -3.05 -0.96 -12.90
CA ARG A 212 -2.01 -1.97 -13.08
C ARG A 212 -1.75 -2.16 -14.58
N GLU A 213 -0.62 -1.70 -15.04
CA GLU A 213 -0.04 -2.10 -16.32
C GLU A 213 0.86 -3.31 -16.09
N ASP A 214 1.21 -4.07 -17.17
CA ASP A 214 2.07 -5.29 -17.09
C ASP A 214 3.52 -5.00 -16.63
N ARG A 215 3.77 -3.93 -15.93
CA ARG A 215 5.07 -3.69 -15.29
C ARG A 215 5.24 -4.66 -14.14
N GLU A 216 6.47 -5.17 -13.94
CA GLU A 216 6.82 -5.95 -12.74
C GLU A 216 6.30 -5.20 -11.51
N SER A 217 5.22 -5.70 -10.92
CA SER A 217 4.69 -5.12 -9.68
C SER A 217 5.78 -5.21 -8.61
N LEU A 218 5.79 -4.30 -7.66
CA LEU A 218 6.68 -4.36 -6.49
C LEU A 218 6.62 -5.73 -5.80
N ASP A 219 5.48 -6.43 -5.91
CA ASP A 219 5.26 -7.76 -5.35
C ASP A 219 6.15 -8.86 -5.96
N ASN A 220 6.56 -8.71 -7.21
CA ASN A 220 7.39 -9.69 -7.92
C ASN A 220 8.84 -9.22 -8.09
N ARG A 221 9.16 -8.00 -7.63
CA ARG A 221 10.51 -7.45 -7.74
C ARG A 221 11.39 -7.99 -6.60
N TYR A 222 12.66 -8.30 -6.91
CA TYR A 222 13.67 -8.53 -5.88
C TYR A 222 13.87 -7.27 -5.03
N ILE A 223 13.77 -7.43 -3.73
CA ILE A 223 13.95 -6.36 -2.75
C ILE A 223 15.09 -6.79 -1.82
N PRO A 224 16.23 -6.06 -1.80
CA PRO A 224 17.27 -6.29 -0.82
C PRO A 224 16.74 -6.08 0.60
N ASN A 225 17.26 -6.83 1.57
CA ASN A 225 16.92 -6.68 3.00
C ASN A 225 15.41 -6.80 3.32
N LEU A 226 14.67 -7.59 2.52
CA LEU A 226 13.22 -7.72 2.68
C LEU A 226 12.82 -8.22 4.08
N ILE A 227 13.66 -9.05 4.70
CA ILE A 227 13.39 -9.54 6.08
C ILE A 227 13.43 -8.40 7.09
N GLN A 228 14.36 -7.45 6.98
CA GLN A 228 14.45 -6.30 7.87
C GLN A 228 13.25 -5.34 7.65
N ILE A 229 12.87 -5.15 6.40
CA ILE A 229 11.71 -4.32 6.02
C ILE A 229 10.43 -4.90 6.63
N TYR A 230 10.14 -6.18 6.41
CA TYR A 230 8.96 -6.81 6.99
C TYR A 230 9.03 -6.91 8.51
N GLY A 231 10.21 -7.18 9.10
CA GLY A 231 10.40 -7.17 10.55
C GLY A 231 9.95 -5.83 11.16
N ARG A 232 10.32 -4.70 10.54
CA ARG A 232 9.86 -3.37 10.97
C ARG A 232 8.36 -3.17 10.79
N VAL A 233 7.80 -3.56 9.64
CA VAL A 233 6.36 -3.46 9.38
C VAL A 233 5.56 -4.29 10.37
N HIS A 234 5.99 -5.53 10.65
CA HIS A 234 5.34 -6.41 11.61
C HIS A 234 5.42 -5.84 13.04
N GLN A 235 6.57 -5.27 13.42
CA GLN A 235 6.73 -4.65 14.73
C GLN A 235 5.79 -3.45 14.89
N GLU A 236 5.79 -2.52 13.93
CA GLU A 236 4.91 -1.35 13.96
C GLU A 236 3.43 -1.77 14.03
N LEU A 237 3.03 -2.75 13.22
CA LEU A 237 1.65 -3.26 13.22
C LEU A 237 1.30 -3.93 14.56
N SER A 238 2.15 -4.82 15.08
CA SER A 238 1.90 -5.50 16.36
C SER A 238 1.85 -4.54 17.55
N ASP A 239 2.67 -3.49 17.54
CA ASP A 239 2.67 -2.46 18.59
C ASP A 239 1.34 -1.69 18.60
N HIS A 240 0.79 -1.37 17.43
CA HIS A 240 -0.50 -0.72 17.32
C HIS A 240 -1.65 -1.66 17.73
N LEU A 241 -1.64 -2.92 17.27
CA LEU A 241 -2.65 -3.91 17.68
C LEU A 241 -2.66 -4.13 19.20
N THR A 242 -1.49 -4.17 19.81
CA THR A 242 -1.35 -4.27 21.28
C THR A 242 -1.91 -3.03 21.98
N ARG A 243 -1.54 -1.82 21.51
CA ARG A 243 -2.00 -0.55 22.08
C ARG A 243 -3.50 -0.36 21.94
N TRP A 244 -4.08 -0.83 20.84
CA TRP A 244 -5.53 -0.76 20.59
C TRP A 244 -6.30 -1.91 21.24
N GLU A 245 -5.63 -2.82 21.95
CA GLU A 245 -6.23 -3.94 22.68
C GLU A 245 -7.17 -4.79 21.80
N VAL A 246 -6.73 -5.05 20.54
CA VAL A 246 -7.55 -5.78 19.56
C VAL A 246 -7.85 -7.21 20.00
N GLY A 247 -8.98 -7.75 19.54
CA GLY A 247 -9.40 -9.10 19.86
C GLY A 247 -8.57 -10.22 19.19
N GLU A 248 -8.79 -11.46 19.64
CA GLU A 248 -8.08 -12.66 19.16
C GLU A 248 -8.17 -12.86 17.62
N ASP A 249 -9.29 -12.52 17.00
CA ASP A 249 -9.48 -12.65 15.56
C ASP A 249 -8.51 -11.75 14.76
N ALA A 250 -8.28 -10.53 15.23
CA ALA A 250 -7.31 -9.63 14.60
C ALA A 250 -5.88 -10.18 14.70
N TRP A 251 -5.51 -10.80 15.85
CA TRP A 251 -4.21 -11.45 16.00
C TRP A 251 -4.04 -12.65 15.07
N LYS A 252 -5.08 -13.48 14.89
CA LYS A 252 -5.05 -14.59 13.92
C LYS A 252 -4.80 -14.09 12.48
N LYS A 253 -5.47 -13.01 12.08
CA LYS A 253 -5.24 -12.37 10.78
C LYS A 253 -3.83 -11.82 10.67
N PHE A 254 -3.31 -11.16 11.70
CA PHE A 254 -1.93 -10.69 11.76
C PHE A 254 -0.91 -11.83 11.55
N TYR A 255 -1.05 -12.94 12.25
CA TYR A 255 -0.16 -14.09 12.10
C TYR A 255 -0.23 -14.69 10.70
N ASN A 256 -1.41 -14.73 10.07
CA ASN A 256 -1.55 -15.18 8.69
C ASN A 256 -0.78 -14.28 7.72
N ILE A 257 -0.88 -12.97 7.87
CA ILE A 257 -0.19 -11.99 7.03
C ILE A 257 1.32 -12.08 7.21
N CYS A 258 1.80 -12.14 8.45
CA CYS A 258 3.21 -12.32 8.74
C CYS A 258 3.74 -13.62 8.12
N PHE A 259 2.98 -14.71 8.20
CA PHE A 259 3.35 -15.98 7.58
C PHE A 259 3.49 -15.84 6.05
N TYR A 260 2.54 -15.21 5.36
CA TYR A 260 2.64 -14.97 3.91
C TYR A 260 3.83 -14.07 3.55
N ASN A 261 4.14 -13.08 4.38
CA ASN A 261 5.31 -12.22 4.18
C ASN A 261 6.61 -13.02 4.35
N TYR A 262 6.70 -13.95 5.29
CA TYR A 262 7.84 -14.86 5.41
C TYR A 262 7.97 -15.79 4.20
N GLU A 263 6.88 -16.31 3.65
CA GLU A 263 6.93 -17.08 2.39
C GLU A 263 7.46 -16.21 1.24
N ARG A 264 7.11 -14.92 1.19
CA ARG A 264 7.67 -13.97 0.21
C ARG A 264 9.16 -13.74 0.43
N ILE A 265 9.63 -13.57 1.67
CA ILE A 265 11.06 -13.45 2.01
C ILE A 265 11.82 -14.69 1.50
N LEU A 266 11.35 -15.89 1.81
CA LEU A 266 11.97 -17.14 1.38
C LEU A 266 12.08 -17.25 -0.15
N ARG A 267 11.07 -16.79 -0.89
CA ARG A 267 11.10 -16.73 -2.36
C ARG A 267 12.04 -15.66 -2.88
N ASN A 268 12.03 -14.45 -2.27
CA ASN A 268 12.87 -13.32 -2.63
C ASN A 268 14.38 -13.66 -2.55
N THR A 269 14.79 -14.44 -1.57
CA THR A 269 16.17 -14.91 -1.43
C THR A 269 16.64 -15.66 -2.68
N PHE A 270 15.75 -16.39 -3.36
CA PHE A 270 16.06 -17.16 -4.59
C PHE A 270 15.79 -16.40 -5.89
N ASP A 271 15.51 -15.11 -5.83
CA ASP A 271 15.41 -14.29 -7.04
C ASP A 271 16.74 -14.28 -7.80
N LYS A 272 16.65 -14.15 -9.14
CA LYS A 272 17.83 -14.14 -10.03
C LYS A 272 18.73 -12.91 -9.80
N LYS A 273 18.19 -11.81 -9.32
CA LYS A 273 18.91 -10.55 -9.01
C LYS A 273 19.69 -10.64 -7.70
N ASN A 274 19.38 -11.62 -6.83
CA ASN A 274 20.18 -11.90 -5.64
C ASN A 274 21.51 -12.59 -6.03
N ARG A 275 22.62 -11.92 -5.74
CA ARG A 275 23.99 -12.37 -6.13
C ARG A 275 24.60 -13.41 -5.21
N GLN A 276 23.96 -13.77 -4.11
CA GLN A 276 24.42 -14.83 -3.20
C GLN A 276 24.55 -16.16 -3.94
N THR A 277 25.45 -17.01 -3.49
CA THR A 277 25.58 -18.39 -3.95
C THR A 277 24.35 -19.22 -3.54
N SER A 278 24.07 -20.32 -4.23
CA SER A 278 23.00 -21.22 -3.83
C SER A 278 23.14 -21.74 -2.40
N HIS A 279 24.38 -21.98 -1.95
CA HIS A 279 24.65 -22.43 -0.58
C HIS A 279 24.25 -21.37 0.45
N GLU A 280 24.69 -20.12 0.27
CA GLU A 280 24.33 -18.99 1.16
C GLU A 280 22.82 -18.79 1.23
N LYS A 281 22.11 -18.82 0.08
CA LYS A 281 20.64 -18.73 0.00
C LYS A 281 19.95 -19.83 0.80
N TYR A 282 20.45 -21.07 0.74
CA TYR A 282 19.88 -22.16 1.53
C TYR A 282 20.19 -22.01 3.02
N CYS A 283 21.40 -21.58 3.39
CA CYS A 283 21.76 -21.32 4.78
C CYS A 283 20.86 -20.23 5.39
N GLU A 284 20.69 -19.10 4.69
CA GLU A 284 19.81 -18.01 5.13
C GLU A 284 18.36 -18.48 5.32
N ASN A 285 17.79 -19.14 4.33
CA ASN A 285 16.40 -19.62 4.44
C ASN A 285 16.22 -20.71 5.51
N ASN A 286 17.21 -21.58 5.72
CA ASN A 286 17.16 -22.57 6.80
C ASN A 286 17.21 -21.88 8.19
N GLN A 287 17.99 -20.81 8.34
CA GLN A 287 18.01 -20.01 9.57
C GLN A 287 16.64 -19.37 9.83
N ILE A 288 16.03 -18.78 8.80
CA ILE A 288 14.68 -18.21 8.88
C ILE A 288 13.68 -19.28 9.33
N LEU A 289 13.63 -20.42 8.64
CA LEU A 289 12.69 -21.50 8.98
C LEU A 289 12.89 -22.06 10.39
N SER A 290 14.13 -22.06 10.89
CA SER A 290 14.45 -22.55 12.24
C SER A 290 14.34 -21.49 13.32
N SER A 291 14.04 -20.23 12.97
CA SER A 291 13.86 -19.16 13.95
C SER A 291 12.63 -19.39 14.81
N GLN A 292 12.69 -18.97 16.06
CA GLN A 292 11.54 -19.04 16.97
C GLN A 292 10.37 -18.25 16.43
N GLU A 293 10.63 -17.09 15.82
CA GLU A 293 9.62 -16.22 15.23
C GLU A 293 8.83 -16.95 14.14
N PHE A 294 9.53 -17.55 13.15
CA PHE A 294 8.86 -18.30 12.07
C PHE A 294 8.08 -19.51 12.62
N GLN A 295 8.64 -20.25 13.57
CA GLN A 295 7.97 -21.41 14.17
C GLN A 295 6.73 -21.00 14.98
N THR A 296 6.76 -19.86 15.66
CA THR A 296 5.58 -19.27 16.31
C THR A 296 4.51 -18.92 15.27
N LEU A 297 4.87 -18.23 14.18
CA LEU A 297 3.93 -17.91 13.11
C LEU A 297 3.34 -19.16 12.47
N LEU A 298 4.15 -20.19 12.26
CA LEU A 298 3.70 -21.49 11.73
C LEU A 298 2.69 -22.18 12.65
N HIS A 299 2.78 -21.95 13.97
CA HIS A 299 1.85 -22.48 14.96
C HIS A 299 0.57 -21.64 15.07
N GLU A 300 0.71 -20.33 15.20
CA GLU A 300 -0.39 -19.39 15.46
C GLU A 300 -1.27 -19.09 14.26
N ARG A 301 -0.79 -19.32 13.01
CA ARG A 301 -1.57 -19.08 11.81
C ARG A 301 -2.81 -19.96 11.73
N THR A 302 -3.86 -19.45 11.14
CA THR A 302 -5.08 -20.20 10.81
C THR A 302 -5.25 -20.47 9.32
N CYS A 303 -4.42 -19.84 8.45
CA CYS A 303 -4.44 -20.08 7.02
C CYS A 303 -3.99 -21.51 6.68
N PHE A 304 -4.62 -22.10 5.66
CA PHE A 304 -4.28 -23.44 5.21
C PHE A 304 -2.89 -23.49 4.57
N VAL A 305 -2.06 -24.39 5.06
CA VAL A 305 -0.80 -24.80 4.44
C VAL A 305 -0.88 -26.30 4.15
N HIS A 306 -0.55 -26.69 2.92
CA HIS A 306 -0.57 -28.11 2.55
C HIS A 306 0.38 -28.91 3.47
N PRO A 307 -0.02 -30.06 4.03
CA PRO A 307 0.75 -30.79 5.07
C PRO A 307 2.20 -31.11 4.69
N ALA A 308 2.48 -31.34 3.38
CA ALA A 308 3.85 -31.58 2.93
C ALA A 308 4.75 -30.33 3.08
N TYR A 309 4.22 -29.12 2.83
CA TYR A 309 4.93 -27.85 3.03
C TYR A 309 5.08 -27.58 4.52
N GLU A 310 4.02 -27.77 5.28
CA GLU A 310 4.05 -27.60 6.74
C GLU A 310 5.15 -28.46 7.37
N LYS A 311 5.23 -29.74 7.02
CA LYS A 311 6.29 -30.63 7.48
C LYS A 311 7.69 -30.17 7.03
N ALA A 312 7.82 -29.65 5.79
CA ALA A 312 9.08 -29.11 5.29
C ALA A 312 9.51 -27.87 6.08
N TYR A 313 8.57 -27.00 6.46
CA TYR A 313 8.81 -25.81 7.28
C TYR A 313 9.20 -26.20 8.73
N GLN A 314 8.52 -27.16 9.32
CA GLN A 314 8.86 -27.69 10.66
C GLN A 314 10.24 -28.31 10.72
N ILE A 315 10.68 -29.02 9.65
CA ILE A 315 12.03 -29.60 9.54
C ILE A 315 13.09 -28.50 9.40
N GLY A 316 12.72 -27.27 8.96
CA GLY A 316 13.65 -26.15 8.78
C GLY A 316 14.62 -26.31 7.60
N LYS A 317 14.29 -27.12 6.59
CA LYS A 317 15.13 -27.34 5.40
C LYS A 317 14.45 -26.83 4.13
N TYR A 318 14.84 -25.67 3.69
CA TYR A 318 14.25 -25.02 2.51
C TYR A 318 14.43 -25.82 1.21
N GLN A 319 15.43 -26.71 1.12
CA GLN A 319 15.58 -27.64 0.02
C GLN A 319 14.33 -28.50 -0.21
N LEU A 320 13.67 -28.91 0.88
CA LEU A 320 12.43 -29.70 0.81
C LEU A 320 11.29 -28.85 0.22
N VAL A 321 11.17 -27.60 0.62
CA VAL A 321 10.19 -26.64 0.08
C VAL A 321 10.39 -26.47 -1.42
N ARG A 322 11.62 -26.24 -1.88
CA ARG A 322 11.97 -26.11 -3.30
C ARG A 322 11.66 -27.36 -4.11
N THR A 323 11.85 -28.54 -3.54
CA THR A 323 11.50 -29.81 -4.19
C THR A 323 9.99 -29.90 -4.37
N LEU A 324 9.19 -29.56 -3.37
CA LEU A 324 7.73 -29.52 -3.46
C LEU A 324 7.24 -28.52 -4.51
N ASP A 325 7.83 -27.33 -4.57
CA ASP A 325 7.52 -26.31 -5.59
C ASP A 325 7.76 -26.84 -7.01
N SER A 326 8.89 -27.52 -7.21
CA SER A 326 9.24 -28.10 -8.51
C SER A 326 8.25 -29.22 -8.92
N LEU A 327 7.86 -30.08 -8.00
CA LEU A 327 6.88 -31.13 -8.24
C LEU A 327 5.49 -30.56 -8.56
N THR A 328 5.09 -29.49 -7.85
CA THR A 328 3.80 -28.82 -8.07
C THR A 328 3.74 -28.13 -9.44
N LYS A 329 4.84 -27.50 -9.88
CA LYS A 329 4.95 -26.91 -11.22
C LYS A 329 4.86 -27.97 -12.31
N LEU A 330 5.53 -29.11 -12.14
CA LEU A 330 5.44 -30.24 -13.07
C LEU A 330 4.01 -30.77 -13.20
N LYS A 331 3.30 -30.99 -12.08
CA LYS A 331 1.89 -31.43 -12.11
C LYS A 331 0.98 -30.46 -12.86
N LYS A 332 1.12 -29.13 -12.62
CA LYS A 332 0.36 -28.11 -13.34
C LYS A 332 0.66 -28.09 -14.84
N SER A 333 1.91 -28.29 -15.23
CA SER A 333 2.32 -28.39 -16.65
C SER A 333 1.73 -29.62 -17.34
N PHE A 334 1.73 -30.78 -16.69
CA PHE A 334 1.11 -31.99 -17.22
C PHE A 334 -0.41 -31.82 -17.38
N LYS A 335 -1.09 -31.30 -16.38
CA LYS A 335 -2.55 -31.06 -16.47
C LYS A 335 -2.92 -30.10 -17.60
N ARG A 336 -2.12 -29.05 -17.83
CA ARG A 336 -2.32 -28.13 -18.95
C ARG A 336 -2.08 -28.76 -20.32
N MET A 337 -1.19 -29.76 -20.41
CA MET A 337 -0.96 -30.53 -21.65
C MET A 337 -2.09 -31.54 -21.91
N GLU A 338 -2.72 -32.08 -20.86
CA GLU A 338 -3.90 -32.96 -21.01
C GLU A 338 -5.15 -32.19 -21.42
N GLU A 339 -5.31 -30.92 -20.98
CA GLU A 339 -6.41 -30.02 -21.36
C GLU A 339 -6.29 -29.48 -22.81
N ILE A 340 -5.11 -29.61 -23.43
CA ILE A 340 -4.83 -29.17 -24.82
C ILE A 340 -4.94 -30.37 -25.81
N ARG A 341 -5.00 -31.63 -25.33
CA ARG A 341 -5.26 -32.82 -26.10
C ARG A 341 -6.75 -33.17 -26.11
#